data_784c5022ad2fe2a87e181de0b7ed2334
#
_entry.id   784c5022ad2fe2a87e181de0b7ed2334
#
_cell.length_a   1.000
_cell.length_b   1.000
_cell.length_c   1.000
_cell.angle_alpha   90.00
_cell.angle_beta   90.00
_cell.angle_gamma   90.00
#
_symmetry.space_group_name_H-M   'P 1'
#
loop_
_entity.id
_entity.type
_entity.pdbx_description
1 polymer ?
#
loop_
_entity_poly.entity_id
_entity_poly.type
_entity_poly.pdbx_seq_one_letter_code
_entity_poly.pdbx_strand_id
1 'polypeptide(L)'
;MAKDGTNRGGARPGTGPKKQALNDKIAAGKASKSMVLPEPTDIVGIDIPPVKEYLKAKQKNGKDLCAEDVFIATFTWLKGLNCDRLVNVQLIEQYAMSVSRWIQCEEAISEYGFLAKHPTTGNAIASPYVSMSRDYMKQVNSTWFAIYQIVKENCSIEYGQTPHDDLMERLLSARRGS
;
A
#
# COMPACT_ATOMS: atom_id res chain seq x y z
N MET A 1 -4.51 -24.44 47.17
CA MET A 1 -3.72 -24.40 45.93
C MET A 1 -4.56 -25.06 44.84
N ALA A 2 -5.22 -24.27 44.04
CA ALA A 2 -5.95 -24.80 42.88
C ALA A 2 -4.96 -25.04 41.76
N LYS A 3 -4.63 -26.31 41.53
CA LYS A 3 -3.97 -26.77 40.32
C LYS A 3 -5.05 -26.97 39.25
N ASP A 4 -5.41 -25.92 38.57
CA ASP A 4 -6.39 -25.99 37.48
C ASP A 4 -5.78 -26.29 36.11
N GLY A 5 -4.52 -26.71 36.04
CA GLY A 5 -3.86 -27.17 34.82
C GLY A 5 -3.97 -26.25 33.60
N THR A 6 -4.55 -25.06 33.77
CA THR A 6 -4.69 -24.11 32.70
C THR A 6 -3.39 -23.32 32.55
N ASN A 7 -2.57 -23.73 31.58
CA ASN A 7 -1.44 -22.95 31.09
C ASN A 7 -1.99 -21.64 30.46
N ARG A 8 -2.38 -20.69 31.30
CA ARG A 8 -2.94 -19.38 30.87
C ARG A 8 -1.89 -18.44 30.27
N GLY A 9 -0.81 -18.95 29.73
CA GLY A 9 0.29 -18.19 29.16
C GLY A 9 0.73 -18.64 27.77
N GLY A 10 -0.12 -19.33 27.00
CA GLY A 10 0.21 -19.72 25.63
C GLY A 10 0.60 -18.51 24.79
N ALA A 11 1.61 -18.68 23.92
CA ALA A 11 2.06 -17.67 23.01
C ALA A 11 0.86 -17.12 22.20
N ARG A 12 0.51 -15.86 22.44
CA ARG A 12 -0.53 -15.19 21.68
C ARG A 12 0.06 -14.78 20.33
N PRO A 13 -0.61 -15.06 19.20
CA PRO A 13 -0.18 -14.52 17.90
C PRO A 13 -0.01 -13.00 18.00
N GLY A 14 1.16 -12.49 17.65
CA GLY A 14 1.45 -11.05 17.67
C GLY A 14 2.03 -10.47 18.98
N THR A 15 2.26 -11.26 20.04
CA THR A 15 2.87 -10.78 21.31
C THR A 15 4.40 -10.92 21.35
N GLY A 16 5.02 -11.48 20.30
CA GLY A 16 6.47 -11.54 20.18
C GLY A 16 7.10 -10.15 19.96
N PRO A 17 8.42 -10.02 20.16
CA PRO A 17 9.13 -8.78 19.85
C PRO A 17 8.89 -8.39 18.39
N LYS A 18 8.67 -7.10 18.14
CA LYS A 18 8.45 -6.59 16.77
C LYS A 18 9.65 -6.96 15.89
N LYS A 19 9.36 -7.41 14.68
CA LYS A 19 10.40 -7.72 13.70
C LYS A 19 11.21 -6.44 13.41
N GLN A 20 12.52 -6.53 13.53
CA GLN A 20 13.45 -5.44 13.24
C GLN A 20 13.76 -5.40 11.74
N ALA A 21 14.04 -4.22 11.21
CA ALA A 21 14.52 -4.08 9.85
C ALA A 21 15.82 -4.87 9.65
N LEU A 22 16.05 -5.35 8.43
CA LEU A 22 17.24 -6.12 8.11
C LEU A 22 18.51 -5.27 8.31
N ASN A 23 18.47 -4.00 7.90
CA ASN A 23 19.59 -3.06 8.09
C ASN A 23 19.95 -2.87 9.56
N ASP A 24 18.95 -2.76 10.45
CA ASP A 24 19.19 -2.66 11.90
C ASP A 24 19.85 -3.93 12.46
N LYS A 25 19.47 -5.09 11.94
CA LYS A 25 20.06 -6.37 12.32
C LYS A 25 21.51 -6.50 11.84
N ILE A 26 21.79 -6.05 10.62
CA ILE A 26 23.14 -6.03 10.03
C ILE A 26 24.04 -5.09 10.85
N ALA A 27 23.57 -3.87 11.12
CA ALA A 27 24.30 -2.88 11.92
C ALA A 27 24.55 -3.36 13.35
N ALA A 28 23.63 -4.13 13.94
CA ALA A 28 23.76 -4.74 15.26
C ALA A 28 24.58 -6.05 15.28
N GLY A 29 25.15 -6.49 14.15
CA GLY A 29 25.93 -7.73 14.04
C GLY A 29 25.10 -9.01 14.23
N LYS A 30 23.76 -8.93 14.14
CA LYS A 30 22.83 -10.05 14.39
C LYS A 30 22.31 -10.73 13.11
N ALA A 31 22.91 -10.45 11.97
CA ALA A 31 22.40 -10.84 10.65
C ALA A 31 22.71 -12.27 10.21
N SER A 32 23.13 -13.17 11.10
CA SER A 32 23.74 -14.46 10.75
C SER A 32 22.87 -15.46 9.98
N LYS A 33 21.57 -15.21 9.79
CA LYS A 33 20.65 -16.11 9.06
C LYS A 33 19.67 -15.39 8.14
N SER A 34 19.88 -14.12 7.87
CA SER A 34 19.04 -13.39 6.91
C SER A 34 19.42 -13.81 5.50
N MET A 35 18.42 -14.05 4.66
CA MET A 35 18.65 -14.26 3.24
C MET A 35 19.33 -13.01 2.67
N VAL A 36 20.60 -13.13 2.29
CA VAL A 36 21.27 -12.08 1.53
C VAL A 36 20.68 -12.13 0.13
N LEU A 37 19.92 -11.09 -0.22
CA LEU A 37 19.45 -10.96 -1.59
C LEU A 37 20.67 -10.83 -2.52
N PRO A 38 20.65 -11.49 -3.68
CA PRO A 38 21.73 -11.37 -4.65
C PRO A 38 21.91 -9.89 -5.00
N GLU A 39 23.19 -9.48 -5.16
CA GLU A 39 23.51 -8.13 -5.62
C GLU A 39 22.73 -7.80 -6.92
N PRO A 40 22.31 -6.54 -7.10
CA PRO A 40 21.62 -6.15 -8.30
C PRO A 40 22.48 -6.45 -9.51
N THR A 41 22.09 -7.42 -10.32
CA THR A 41 22.60 -7.54 -11.67
C THR A 41 22.21 -6.28 -12.40
N ASP A 42 23.16 -5.64 -13.09
CA ASP A 42 22.92 -4.45 -13.90
C ASP A 42 21.60 -4.56 -14.67
N ILE A 43 20.68 -3.65 -14.36
CA ILE A 43 19.31 -3.68 -14.88
C ILE A 43 19.33 -3.13 -16.31
N VAL A 44 19.86 -3.93 -17.23
CA VAL A 44 19.64 -3.72 -18.66
C VAL A 44 18.38 -4.48 -19.03
N GLY A 45 17.28 -3.75 -19.09
CA GLY A 45 15.96 -4.31 -19.39
C GLY A 45 15.10 -4.51 -18.13
N ILE A 46 14.25 -3.53 -17.86
CA ILE A 46 13.25 -3.63 -16.79
C ILE A 46 12.13 -4.53 -17.31
N ASP A 47 12.16 -5.82 -17.01
CA ASP A 47 11.01 -6.71 -17.19
C ASP A 47 9.96 -6.39 -16.11
N ILE A 48 9.19 -5.33 -16.37
CA ILE A 48 7.97 -5.07 -15.61
C ILE A 48 6.92 -6.06 -16.11
N PRO A 49 6.23 -6.81 -15.25
CA PRO A 49 5.15 -7.68 -15.69
C PRO A 49 4.14 -6.90 -16.53
N PRO A 50 3.56 -7.49 -17.57
CA PRO A 50 2.59 -6.81 -18.39
C PRO A 50 1.41 -6.34 -17.51
N VAL A 51 1.12 -5.04 -17.58
CA VAL A 51 0.02 -4.44 -16.84
C VAL A 51 -1.30 -5.00 -17.36
N LYS A 52 -2.12 -5.53 -16.46
CA LYS A 52 -3.41 -6.11 -16.82
C LYS A 52 -4.40 -5.06 -17.30
N GLU A 53 -5.28 -5.44 -18.22
CA GLU A 53 -6.26 -4.56 -18.86
C GLU A 53 -7.16 -3.82 -17.86
N TYR A 54 -7.54 -4.44 -16.75
CA TYR A 54 -8.40 -3.78 -15.76
C TYR A 54 -7.73 -2.62 -15.03
N LEU A 55 -6.37 -2.57 -14.97
CA LEU A 55 -5.62 -1.45 -14.43
C LEU A 55 -5.58 -0.25 -15.39
N LYS A 56 -5.76 -0.52 -16.70
CA LYS A 56 -5.80 0.47 -17.77
C LYS A 56 -7.22 0.97 -18.07
N ALA A 57 -8.21 0.44 -17.36
CA ALA A 57 -9.60 0.78 -17.59
C ALA A 57 -9.86 2.28 -17.39
N LYS A 58 -10.79 2.82 -18.20
CA LYS A 58 -11.23 4.21 -18.08
C LYS A 58 -12.41 4.35 -17.12
N GLN A 59 -12.48 5.50 -16.49
CA GLN A 59 -13.66 5.90 -15.73
C GLN A 59 -14.86 6.13 -16.67
N LYS A 60 -16.07 6.15 -16.11
CA LYS A 60 -17.31 6.44 -16.89
C LYS A 60 -17.25 7.82 -17.58
N ASN A 61 -16.53 8.77 -17.02
CA ASN A 61 -16.31 10.11 -17.57
C ASN A 61 -15.21 10.18 -18.63
N GLY A 62 -14.59 9.06 -19.01
CA GLY A 62 -13.52 8.96 -19.99
C GLY A 62 -12.11 9.24 -19.45
N LYS A 63 -11.96 9.70 -18.20
CA LYS A 63 -10.65 9.87 -17.56
C LYS A 63 -9.98 8.51 -17.36
N ASP A 64 -8.67 8.47 -17.50
CA ASP A 64 -7.90 7.27 -17.21
C ASP A 64 -7.83 7.00 -15.71
N LEU A 65 -7.77 5.72 -15.34
CA LEU A 65 -7.44 5.32 -13.98
C LEU A 65 -5.93 5.50 -13.81
N CYS A 66 -5.49 6.08 -12.70
CA CYS A 66 -4.05 6.17 -12.38
C CYS A 66 -3.46 4.85 -11.87
N ALA A 67 -4.20 3.73 -11.96
CA ALA A 67 -3.78 2.45 -11.42
C ALA A 67 -2.55 1.88 -12.14
N GLU A 68 -2.44 2.06 -13.45
CA GLU A 68 -1.25 1.67 -14.22
C GLU A 68 0.00 2.39 -13.72
N ASP A 69 -0.06 3.71 -13.56
CA ASP A 69 1.07 4.51 -13.11
C ASP A 69 1.53 4.11 -11.71
N VAL A 70 0.57 3.89 -10.80
CA VAL A 70 0.86 3.45 -9.43
C VAL A 70 1.48 2.05 -9.42
N PHE A 71 1.00 1.14 -10.26
CA PHE A 71 1.57 -0.20 -10.40
C PHE A 71 3.01 -0.14 -10.89
N ILE A 72 3.27 0.61 -11.96
CA ILE A 72 4.62 0.75 -12.55
C ILE A 72 5.57 1.40 -11.54
N ALA A 73 5.17 2.48 -10.89
CA ALA A 73 5.98 3.17 -9.89
C ALA A 73 6.34 2.25 -8.71
N THR A 74 5.36 1.51 -8.19
CA THR A 74 5.57 0.58 -7.07
C THR A 74 6.48 -0.58 -7.47
N PHE A 75 6.26 -1.16 -8.65
CA PHE A 75 7.08 -2.26 -9.14
C PHE A 75 8.51 -1.82 -9.42
N THR A 76 8.72 -0.64 -10.02
CA THR A 76 10.03 -0.06 -10.27
C THR A 76 10.79 0.19 -8.97
N TRP A 77 10.12 0.71 -7.94
CA TRP A 77 10.70 0.89 -6.61
C TRP A 77 11.12 -0.45 -5.99
N LEU A 78 10.27 -1.47 -6.02
CA LEU A 78 10.60 -2.80 -5.51
C LEU A 78 11.77 -3.44 -6.25
N LYS A 79 11.85 -3.23 -7.57
CA LYS A 79 12.95 -3.72 -8.39
C LYS A 79 14.27 -3.03 -8.05
N GLY A 80 14.24 -1.72 -7.82
CA GLY A 80 15.41 -0.97 -7.36
C GLY A 80 15.94 -1.46 -6.01
N LEU A 81 15.10 -2.11 -5.22
CA LEU A 81 15.46 -2.72 -3.93
C LEU A 81 15.72 -4.23 -4.01
N ASN A 82 15.65 -4.84 -5.20
CA ASN A 82 15.71 -6.30 -5.43
C ASN A 82 14.66 -7.10 -4.65
N CYS A 83 13.52 -6.49 -4.36
CA CYS A 83 12.42 -7.09 -3.63
C CYS A 83 11.21 -7.47 -4.52
N ASP A 84 11.31 -7.24 -5.85
CA ASP A 84 10.24 -7.49 -6.82
C ASP A 84 9.78 -8.96 -6.85
N ARG A 85 10.70 -9.90 -6.65
CA ARG A 85 10.39 -11.35 -6.62
C ARG A 85 9.77 -11.83 -5.30
N LEU A 86 9.87 -11.03 -4.25
CA LEU A 86 9.37 -11.39 -2.92
C LEU A 86 7.93 -10.93 -2.71
N VAL A 87 7.51 -9.93 -3.44
CA VAL A 87 6.15 -9.38 -3.35
C VAL A 87 5.28 -9.99 -4.43
N ASN A 88 4.11 -10.51 -4.03
CA ASN A 88 3.16 -11.03 -4.99
C ASN A 88 2.63 -9.89 -5.88
N VAL A 89 2.70 -10.06 -7.19
CA VAL A 89 2.22 -9.10 -8.19
C VAL A 89 0.74 -8.73 -7.95
N GLN A 90 -0.09 -9.68 -7.55
CA GLN A 90 -1.50 -9.42 -7.22
C GLN A 90 -1.67 -8.43 -6.06
N LEU A 91 -0.75 -8.42 -5.08
CA LEU A 91 -0.80 -7.46 -3.98
C LEU A 91 -0.51 -6.03 -4.48
N ILE A 92 0.43 -5.88 -5.42
CA ILE A 92 0.73 -4.60 -6.06
C ILE A 92 -0.46 -4.15 -6.92
N GLU A 93 -1.11 -5.05 -7.65
CA GLU A 93 -2.32 -4.77 -8.42
C GLU A 93 -3.48 -4.30 -7.52
N GLN A 94 -3.69 -4.96 -6.38
CA GLN A 94 -4.69 -4.57 -5.39
C GLN A 94 -4.40 -3.19 -4.80
N TYR A 95 -3.14 -2.92 -4.47
CA TYR A 95 -2.70 -1.62 -4.00
C TYR A 95 -2.98 -0.54 -5.04
N ALA A 96 -2.54 -0.72 -6.28
CA ALA A 96 -2.71 0.23 -7.36
C ALA A 96 -4.19 0.54 -7.65
N MET A 97 -5.04 -0.49 -7.69
CA MET A 97 -6.48 -0.32 -7.87
C MET A 97 -7.12 0.40 -6.69
N SER A 98 -6.75 0.07 -5.47
CA SER A 98 -7.29 0.72 -4.27
C SER A 98 -6.93 2.21 -4.22
N VAL A 99 -5.71 2.57 -4.57
CA VAL A 99 -5.25 3.97 -4.72
C VAL A 99 -6.10 4.70 -5.76
N SER A 100 -6.26 4.11 -6.94
CA SER A 100 -7.05 4.71 -8.01
C SER A 100 -8.51 4.96 -7.59
N ARG A 101 -9.14 4.01 -6.90
CA ARG A 101 -10.50 4.16 -6.39
C ARG A 101 -10.61 5.19 -5.28
N TRP A 102 -9.60 5.26 -4.41
CA TRP A 102 -9.54 6.31 -3.40
C TRP A 102 -9.50 7.70 -4.03
N ILE A 103 -8.61 7.93 -5.02
CA ILE A 103 -8.52 9.20 -5.74
C ILE A 103 -9.85 9.56 -6.39
N GLN A 104 -10.53 8.61 -7.04
CA GLN A 104 -11.86 8.83 -7.62
C GLN A 104 -12.89 9.29 -6.57
N CYS A 105 -12.85 8.70 -5.37
CA CYS A 105 -13.76 9.12 -4.30
C CYS A 105 -13.46 10.54 -3.84
N GLU A 106 -12.17 10.92 -3.71
CA GLU A 106 -11.77 12.28 -3.34
C GLU A 106 -12.14 13.31 -4.41
N GLU A 107 -11.98 12.97 -5.71
CA GLU A 107 -12.47 13.80 -6.82
C GLU A 107 -13.99 13.99 -6.73
N ALA A 108 -14.75 12.92 -6.50
CA ALA A 108 -16.20 13.00 -6.37
C ALA A 108 -16.64 13.80 -5.14
N ILE A 109 -15.94 13.70 -4.02
CA ILE A 109 -16.20 14.52 -2.83
C ILE A 109 -15.92 16.00 -3.12
N SER A 110 -14.87 16.30 -3.86
CA SER A 110 -14.52 17.67 -4.26
C SER A 110 -15.55 18.26 -5.22
N GLU A 111 -16.12 17.45 -6.11
CA GLU A 111 -17.13 17.86 -7.09
C GLU A 111 -18.53 17.97 -6.48
N TYR A 112 -18.96 16.98 -5.70
CA TYR A 112 -20.35 16.87 -5.19
C TYR A 112 -20.51 17.29 -3.72
N GLY A 113 -19.42 17.43 -2.99
CA GLY A 113 -19.39 17.81 -1.57
C GLY A 113 -19.61 16.64 -0.61
N PHE A 114 -19.53 16.96 0.69
CA PHE A 114 -19.67 15.99 1.79
C PHE A 114 -21.10 15.58 2.08
N LEU A 115 -22.08 16.38 1.63
CA LEU A 115 -23.49 16.15 1.89
C LEU A 115 -24.23 15.83 0.59
N ALA A 116 -25.12 14.86 0.67
CA ALA A 116 -26.06 14.51 -0.37
C ALA A 116 -27.51 14.69 0.15
N LYS A 117 -28.48 14.77 -0.76
CA LYS A 117 -29.91 14.78 -0.41
C LYS A 117 -30.44 13.35 -0.41
N HIS A 118 -31.13 12.98 0.66
CA HIS A 118 -31.84 11.69 0.70
C HIS A 118 -32.93 11.67 -0.39
N PRO A 119 -32.99 10.63 -1.25
CA PRO A 119 -33.85 10.62 -2.42
C PRO A 119 -35.35 10.69 -2.08
N THR A 120 -35.78 10.20 -0.91
CA THR A 120 -37.15 10.14 -0.48
C THR A 120 -37.54 11.29 0.45
N THR A 121 -36.71 11.62 1.42
CA THR A 121 -37.05 12.60 2.47
C THR A 121 -36.49 14.00 2.20
N GLY A 122 -35.57 14.15 1.23
CA GLY A 122 -34.93 15.42 0.94
C GLY A 122 -33.92 15.91 2.01
N ASN A 123 -33.82 15.21 3.13
CA ASN A 123 -32.93 15.60 4.22
C ASN A 123 -31.47 15.47 3.82
N ALA A 124 -30.61 16.30 4.39
CA ALA A 124 -29.17 16.20 4.21
C ALA A 124 -28.63 14.91 4.85
N ILE A 125 -27.90 14.13 4.10
CA ILE A 125 -27.21 12.91 4.54
C ILE A 125 -25.74 13.00 4.15
N ALA A 126 -24.88 12.22 4.80
CA ALA A 126 -23.49 12.11 4.36
C ALA A 126 -23.43 11.54 2.93
N SER A 127 -22.59 12.13 2.10
CA SER A 127 -22.34 11.59 0.76
C SER A 127 -21.79 10.17 0.84
N PRO A 128 -22.24 9.21 0.03
CA PRO A 128 -21.73 7.84 0.01
C PRO A 128 -20.23 7.79 -0.34
N TYR A 129 -19.75 8.77 -1.09
CA TYR A 129 -18.32 8.86 -1.43
C TYR A 129 -17.42 9.02 -0.22
N VAL A 130 -17.91 9.66 0.86
CA VAL A 130 -17.14 9.85 2.10
C VAL A 130 -16.86 8.51 2.80
N SER A 131 -17.84 7.61 2.87
CA SER A 131 -17.61 6.28 3.43
C SER A 131 -16.71 5.43 2.54
N MET A 132 -16.94 5.45 1.23
CA MET A 132 -16.12 4.73 0.26
C MET A 132 -14.67 5.18 0.26
N SER A 133 -14.41 6.50 0.29
CA SER A 133 -13.07 7.06 0.38
C SER A 133 -12.35 6.54 1.62
N ARG A 134 -12.99 6.59 2.79
CA ARG A 134 -12.41 6.09 4.04
C ARG A 134 -12.09 4.59 3.98
N ASP A 135 -12.94 3.79 3.35
CA ASP A 135 -12.72 2.35 3.25
C ASP A 135 -11.59 2.03 2.27
N TYR A 136 -11.52 2.71 1.12
CA TYR A 136 -10.38 2.58 0.20
C TYR A 136 -9.07 3.06 0.82
N MET A 137 -9.07 4.16 1.57
CA MET A 137 -7.89 4.63 2.30
C MET A 137 -7.37 3.57 3.29
N LYS A 138 -8.26 2.91 4.03
CA LYS A 138 -7.87 1.80 4.92
C LYS A 138 -7.26 0.64 4.14
N GLN A 139 -7.86 0.29 2.99
CA GLN A 139 -7.37 -0.78 2.14
C GLN A 139 -5.99 -0.42 1.55
N VAL A 140 -5.80 0.80 1.07
CA VAL A 140 -4.51 1.32 0.59
C VAL A 140 -3.44 1.17 1.67
N ASN A 141 -3.71 1.67 2.88
CA ASN A 141 -2.76 1.59 3.99
C ASN A 141 -2.47 0.13 4.39
N SER A 142 -3.48 -0.73 4.40
CA SER A 142 -3.31 -2.15 4.75
C SER A 142 -2.48 -2.91 3.72
N THR A 143 -2.77 -2.72 2.42
CA THR A 143 -2.01 -3.37 1.34
C THR A 143 -0.59 -2.83 1.25
N TRP A 144 -0.42 -1.51 1.39
CA TRP A 144 0.90 -0.90 1.44
C TRP A 144 1.72 -1.44 2.63
N PHE A 145 1.12 -1.51 3.81
CA PHE A 145 1.81 -2.06 4.98
C PHE A 145 2.29 -3.49 4.76
N ALA A 146 1.49 -4.33 4.09
CA ALA A 146 1.89 -5.70 3.74
C ALA A 146 3.10 -5.72 2.78
N ILE A 147 3.10 -4.88 1.74
CA ILE A 147 4.24 -4.71 0.82
C ILE A 147 5.48 -4.22 1.58
N TYR A 148 5.31 -3.17 2.36
CA TYR A 148 6.39 -2.54 3.11
C TYR A 148 7.03 -3.47 4.14
N GLN A 149 6.25 -4.34 4.80
CA GLN A 149 6.80 -5.33 5.74
C GLN A 149 7.72 -6.32 5.04
N ILE A 150 7.37 -6.77 3.85
CA ILE A 150 8.24 -7.69 3.07
C ILE A 150 9.56 -6.99 2.75
N VAL A 151 9.50 -5.74 2.29
CA VAL A 151 10.69 -4.94 1.99
C VAL A 151 11.54 -4.74 3.24
N LYS A 152 10.92 -4.31 4.33
CA LYS A 152 11.61 -4.05 5.60
C LYS A 152 12.34 -5.28 6.15
N GLU A 153 11.75 -6.48 5.96
CA GLU A 153 12.32 -7.73 6.47
C GLU A 153 13.44 -8.27 5.58
N ASN A 154 13.46 -7.92 4.30
CA ASN A 154 14.35 -8.56 3.32
C ASN A 154 15.30 -7.60 2.60
N CYS A 155 15.02 -6.29 2.60
CA CYS A 155 15.89 -5.31 1.96
C CYS A 155 17.10 -4.97 2.83
N SER A 156 18.29 -5.05 2.22
CA SER A 156 19.55 -4.63 2.84
C SER A 156 19.99 -3.24 2.41
N ILE A 157 19.28 -2.63 1.45
CA ILE A 157 19.60 -1.31 0.88
C ILE A 157 18.82 -0.25 1.68
N GLU A 158 19.49 0.85 2.03
CA GLU A 158 18.77 2.02 2.55
C GLU A 158 17.95 2.64 1.43
N TYR A 159 16.68 2.87 1.72
CA TYR A 159 15.74 3.52 0.81
C TYR A 159 15.20 4.79 1.47
N GLY A 160 15.13 5.85 0.70
CA GLY A 160 14.58 7.13 1.13
C GLY A 160 13.05 7.14 0.98
N GLN A 161 12.56 8.06 0.15
CA GLN A 161 11.14 8.25 -0.12
C GLN A 161 10.52 7.03 -0.82
N THR A 162 9.31 6.67 -0.40
CA THR A 162 8.58 5.52 -0.98
C THR A 162 7.50 6.01 -1.95
N PRO A 163 7.05 5.20 -2.92
CA PRO A 163 5.94 5.57 -3.81
C PRO A 163 4.65 5.94 -3.07
N HIS A 164 4.46 5.40 -1.87
CA HIS A 164 3.32 5.74 -1.02
C HIS A 164 3.44 7.15 -0.41
N ASP A 165 4.65 7.54 0.00
CA ASP A 165 4.92 8.87 0.53
C ASP A 165 4.72 9.92 -0.55
N ASP A 166 5.22 9.69 -1.77
CA ASP A 166 5.03 10.56 -2.94
C ASP A 166 3.55 10.72 -3.28
N LEU A 167 2.78 9.63 -3.22
CA LEU A 167 1.34 9.66 -3.44
C LEU A 167 0.64 10.52 -2.39
N MET A 168 0.97 10.32 -1.11
CA MET A 168 0.38 11.08 0.00
C MET A 168 0.73 12.58 -0.11
N GLU A 169 1.96 12.90 -0.46
CA GLU A 169 2.39 14.28 -0.66
C GLU A 169 1.64 14.95 -1.82
N ARG A 170 1.48 14.25 -2.95
CA ARG A 170 0.71 14.75 -4.10
C ARG A 170 -0.77 15.01 -3.76
N LEU A 171 -1.40 14.12 -3.00
CA LEU A 171 -2.79 14.31 -2.56
C LEU A 171 -2.94 15.48 -1.58
N LEU A 172 -1.98 15.66 -0.67
CA LEU A 172 -1.98 16.77 0.28
C LEU A 172 -1.70 18.11 -0.40
N SER A 173 -0.80 18.15 -1.39
CA SER A 173 -0.48 19.37 -2.16
C SER A 173 -1.63 19.80 -3.06
N ALA A 174 -2.31 18.86 -3.73
CA ALA A 174 -3.50 19.14 -4.53
C ALA A 174 -4.62 19.79 -3.70
N ARG A 175 -4.74 19.42 -2.42
CA ARG A 175 -5.72 20.00 -1.48
C ARG A 175 -5.37 21.42 -0.99
N ARG A 176 -4.09 21.82 -1.06
CA ARG A 176 -3.64 23.18 -0.67
C ARG A 176 -3.77 24.21 -1.79
N GLY A 177 -3.94 23.77 -3.03
CA GLY A 177 -4.04 24.62 -4.22
C GLY A 177 -5.46 24.95 -4.66
N SER A 178 -6.46 24.51 -3.90
CA SER A 178 -7.89 24.86 -4.04
C SER A 178 -8.29 25.76 -2.90
#